data_bf431463e34313f458e6ae78d583b523
#
_entry.id   bf431463e34313f458e6ae78d583b523
#
_cell.length_a   1.000
_cell.length_b   1.000
_cell.length_c   1.000
_cell.angle_alpha   90.00
_cell.angle_beta   90.00
_cell.angle_gamma   90.00
#
_symmetry.space_group_name_H-M   'P 1'
#
loop_
_entity.id
_entity.type
_entity.pdbx_description
1 polymer ?
#
loop_
_entity_poly.entity_id
_entity_poly.type
_entity_poly.pdbx_seq_one_letter_code
_entity_poly.pdbx_strand_id
1 'polypeptide(L)'
;MAQYCSFHLADRFYGLPILGIQEILRHLEVTPVPTAPAYVDGLINLRGHIAMVVDLRKRLGLPPAPADTDPIHIVADLDGETVSFTADRAGDVFDLDPESLEPCPGPADAEASPVLGVFTLDCGLMHILDARALLDTAARPDETRTST
;
A
#
# COMPACT_ATOMS: atom_id res chain seq x y z
N MET A 1 7.63 -2.23 21.16
CA MET A 1 7.51 -1.21 20.11
C MET A 1 7.61 -1.84 18.76
N ALA A 2 6.88 -1.32 17.82
CA ALA A 2 6.92 -1.80 16.44
C ALA A 2 7.35 -0.65 15.54
N GLN A 3 7.93 -1.01 14.40
CA GLN A 3 8.40 -0.01 13.45
C GLN A 3 7.42 0.09 12.29
N TYR A 4 7.20 1.31 11.86
CA TYR A 4 6.28 1.61 10.77
C TYR A 4 6.98 2.48 9.75
N CYS A 5 6.90 2.08 8.50
CA CYS A 5 7.45 2.83 7.40
C CYS A 5 6.38 3.80 6.89
N SER A 6 6.66 5.08 6.94
CA SER A 6 5.68 6.08 6.54
C SER A 6 5.89 6.51 5.10
N PHE A 7 4.82 7.02 4.50
CA PHE A 7 4.86 7.52 3.15
C PHE A 7 3.69 8.47 2.94
N HIS A 8 3.76 9.23 1.87
CA HIS A 8 2.74 10.23 1.56
C HIS A 8 2.01 9.87 0.28
N LEU A 9 0.70 10.08 0.31
CA LEU A 9 -0.18 9.96 -0.86
C LEU A 9 -1.01 11.22 -0.91
N ALA A 10 -0.80 12.02 -1.97
CA ALA A 10 -1.41 13.34 -2.05
C ALA A 10 -0.96 14.15 -0.82
N ASP A 11 -1.89 14.70 -0.08
CA ASP A 11 -1.56 15.43 1.14
C ASP A 11 -1.86 14.61 2.39
N ARG A 12 -1.97 13.28 2.23
CA ARG A 12 -2.28 12.39 3.33
C ARG A 12 -1.05 11.61 3.76
N PHE A 13 -1.06 11.15 5.01
CA PHE A 13 0.07 10.50 5.63
C PHE A 13 -0.31 9.09 6.05
N TYR A 14 0.44 8.10 5.57
CA TYR A 14 0.15 6.69 5.79
C TYR A 14 1.38 5.97 6.29
N GLY A 15 1.17 4.79 6.82
CA GLY A 15 2.26 3.93 7.22
C GLY A 15 1.93 2.47 7.03
N LEU A 16 2.98 1.67 6.94
CA LEU A 16 2.87 0.21 6.87
C LEU A 16 3.79 -0.38 7.92
N PRO A 17 3.36 -1.46 8.59
CA PRO A 17 4.29 -2.17 9.47
C PRO A 17 5.51 -2.58 8.67
N ILE A 18 6.68 -2.41 9.26
CA ILE A 18 7.92 -2.63 8.51
C ILE A 18 8.18 -4.11 8.23
N LEU A 19 7.53 -4.98 9.00
CA LEU A 19 7.66 -6.41 8.77
C LEU A 19 7.17 -6.75 7.37
N GLY A 20 8.00 -7.46 6.61
CA GLY A 20 7.65 -7.82 5.26
C GLY A 20 8.11 -6.83 4.21
N ILE A 21 8.44 -5.61 4.61
CA ILE A 21 8.96 -4.64 3.65
C ILE A 21 10.42 -4.96 3.39
N GLN A 22 10.75 -5.17 2.12
CA GLN A 22 12.10 -5.53 1.74
C GLN A 22 12.94 -4.33 1.35
N GLU A 23 12.36 -3.43 0.56
CA GLU A 23 13.12 -2.28 0.09
C GLU A 23 12.18 -1.24 -0.48
N ILE A 24 12.70 -0.05 -0.66
CA ILE A 24 11.98 1.05 -1.29
C ILE A 24 12.82 1.49 -2.47
N LEU A 25 12.21 1.48 -3.66
CA LEU A 25 12.93 1.76 -4.90
C LEU A 25 12.24 2.85 -5.68
N ARG A 26 12.95 3.38 -6.67
CA ARG A 26 12.43 4.39 -7.57
C ARG A 26 12.82 4.03 -8.99
N HIS A 27 12.17 4.69 -9.95
CA HIS A 27 12.54 4.60 -11.36
C HIS A 27 12.46 3.17 -11.88
N LEU A 28 11.39 2.48 -11.51
CA LEU A 28 11.16 1.13 -12.00
C LEU A 28 10.22 1.18 -13.19
N GLU A 29 10.52 0.34 -14.17
CA GLU A 29 9.68 0.24 -15.35
C GLU A 29 8.56 -0.75 -15.10
N VAL A 30 7.31 -0.29 -15.28
CA VAL A 30 6.14 -1.10 -15.00
C VAL A 30 5.53 -1.52 -16.32
N THR A 31 5.32 -2.83 -16.46
CA THR A 31 4.68 -3.38 -17.65
C THR A 31 3.19 -3.59 -17.38
N PRO A 32 2.31 -2.90 -18.10
CA PRO A 32 0.87 -3.02 -17.83
C PRO A 32 0.35 -4.42 -18.12
N VAL A 33 -0.67 -4.81 -17.36
CA VAL A 33 -1.37 -6.08 -17.56
C VAL A 33 -2.80 -5.74 -17.96
N PRO A 34 -3.21 -6.05 -19.20
CA PRO A 34 -4.50 -5.55 -19.72
C PRO A 34 -5.72 -5.99 -18.94
N THR A 35 -5.69 -7.17 -18.33
CA THR A 35 -6.88 -7.70 -17.66
C THR A 35 -6.84 -7.54 -16.16
N ALA A 36 -5.86 -6.78 -15.64
CA ALA A 36 -5.73 -6.61 -14.20
C ALA A 36 -6.76 -5.61 -13.68
N PRO A 37 -7.07 -5.68 -12.39
CA PRO A 37 -7.92 -4.65 -11.77
C PRO A 37 -7.32 -3.26 -11.93
N ALA A 38 -8.18 -2.23 -11.83
CA ALA A 38 -7.74 -0.87 -12.10
C ALA A 38 -6.59 -0.42 -11.19
N TYR A 39 -6.56 -0.88 -9.92
CA TYR A 39 -5.51 -0.47 -8.99
C TYR A 39 -4.19 -1.19 -9.21
N VAL A 40 -4.17 -2.22 -10.06
CA VAL A 40 -2.93 -2.90 -10.41
C VAL A 40 -2.36 -2.23 -11.64
N ASP A 41 -1.22 -1.54 -11.47
CA ASP A 41 -0.58 -0.86 -12.59
C ASP A 41 0.07 -1.82 -13.54
N GLY A 42 0.52 -2.95 -13.04
CA GLY A 42 1.16 -3.93 -13.90
C GLY A 42 2.16 -4.76 -13.11
N LEU A 43 3.25 -5.12 -13.79
CA LEU A 43 4.28 -5.98 -13.22
C LEU A 43 5.64 -5.31 -13.34
N ILE A 44 6.52 -5.62 -12.41
CA ILE A 44 7.91 -5.22 -12.49
C ILE A 44 8.78 -6.46 -12.34
N ASN A 45 9.99 -6.37 -12.86
CA ASN A 45 10.97 -7.43 -12.74
C ASN A 45 12.05 -6.98 -11.77
N LEU A 46 12.14 -7.65 -10.63
CA LEU A 46 13.13 -7.35 -9.61
C LEU A 46 14.11 -8.50 -9.52
N ARG A 47 15.27 -8.33 -10.12
CA ARG A 47 16.35 -9.34 -10.01
C ARG A 47 15.89 -10.72 -10.42
N GLY A 48 15.06 -10.78 -11.48
CA GLY A 48 14.55 -12.06 -11.95
C GLY A 48 13.25 -12.50 -11.33
N HIS A 49 12.73 -11.74 -10.38
CA HIS A 49 11.44 -12.03 -9.76
C HIS A 49 10.39 -11.06 -10.27
N ILE A 50 9.22 -11.58 -10.54
CA ILE A 50 8.12 -10.75 -11.00
C ILE A 50 7.29 -10.32 -9.80
N ALA A 51 7.03 -9.03 -9.71
CA ALA A 51 6.22 -8.48 -8.62
C ALA A 51 5.05 -7.70 -9.21
N MET A 52 3.89 -7.85 -8.57
CA MET A 52 2.70 -7.09 -8.94
C MET A 52 2.81 -5.68 -8.36
N VAL A 53 2.44 -4.68 -9.17
CA VAL A 53 2.48 -3.28 -8.74
C VAL A 53 1.08 -2.81 -8.45
N VAL A 54 0.85 -2.41 -7.21
CA VAL A 54 -0.44 -1.90 -6.75
C VAL A 54 -0.32 -0.39 -6.55
N ASP A 55 -1.16 0.37 -7.25
CA ASP A 55 -1.20 1.81 -7.12
C ASP A 55 -2.06 2.16 -5.91
N LEU A 56 -1.43 2.64 -4.85
CA LEU A 56 -2.16 2.91 -3.62
C LEU A 56 -3.18 4.02 -3.79
N ARG A 57 -2.91 5.01 -4.63
CA ARG A 57 -3.91 6.04 -4.85
C ARG A 57 -5.20 5.44 -5.41
N LYS A 58 -5.06 4.57 -6.39
CA LYS A 58 -6.24 3.92 -6.97
C LYS A 58 -6.90 2.99 -5.98
N ARG A 59 -6.08 2.23 -5.25
CA ARG A 59 -6.62 1.26 -4.30
C ARG A 59 -7.42 1.93 -3.19
N LEU A 60 -6.99 3.12 -2.77
CA LEU A 60 -7.64 3.84 -1.69
C LEU A 60 -8.64 4.88 -2.17
N GLY A 61 -8.87 4.95 -3.48
CA GLY A 61 -9.86 5.86 -4.02
C GLY A 61 -9.43 7.30 -4.05
N LEU A 62 -8.13 7.56 -4.10
CA LEU A 62 -7.61 8.92 -4.15
C LEU A 62 -7.47 9.37 -5.59
N PRO A 63 -7.44 10.69 -5.83
CA PRO A 63 -7.23 11.19 -7.19
C PRO A 63 -5.90 10.71 -7.76
N PRO A 64 -5.79 10.58 -9.08
CA PRO A 64 -4.54 10.14 -9.67
C PRO A 64 -3.44 11.15 -9.48
N ALA A 65 -2.19 10.66 -9.45
CA ALA A 65 -1.03 11.51 -9.30
C ALA A 65 -0.81 12.34 -10.57
N PRO A 66 -0.15 13.51 -10.44
CA PRO A 66 0.23 14.26 -11.64
C PRO A 66 1.09 13.42 -12.56
N ALA A 67 1.02 13.71 -13.86
CA ALA A 67 1.68 12.88 -14.86
C ALA A 67 3.20 12.84 -14.70
N ASP A 68 3.77 13.91 -14.15
CA ASP A 68 5.22 13.98 -13.98
C ASP A 68 5.69 13.44 -12.64
N THR A 69 4.81 12.83 -11.88
CA THR A 69 5.17 12.25 -10.59
C THR A 69 5.98 10.97 -10.79
N ASP A 70 7.07 10.86 -10.04
CA ASP A 70 7.89 9.66 -10.03
C ASP A 70 7.68 8.98 -8.68
N PRO A 71 6.79 7.98 -8.63
CA PRO A 71 6.43 7.38 -7.35
C PRO A 71 7.54 6.50 -6.80
N ILE A 72 7.51 6.30 -5.49
CA ILE A 72 8.35 5.26 -4.88
C ILE A 72 7.62 3.93 -4.96
N HIS A 73 8.40 2.87 -4.95
CA HIS A 73 7.89 1.50 -4.92
C HIS A 73 8.27 0.88 -3.59
N ILE A 74 7.27 0.56 -2.78
CA ILE A 74 7.49 -0.10 -1.50
C ILE A 74 7.33 -1.59 -1.76
N VAL A 75 8.47 -2.29 -1.79
CA VAL A 75 8.48 -3.71 -2.15
C VAL A 75 8.33 -4.53 -0.89
N ALA A 76 7.33 -5.38 -0.87
CA ALA A 76 7.02 -6.20 0.30
C ALA A 76 6.88 -7.66 -0.10
N ASP A 77 7.23 -8.53 0.83
CA ASP A 77 7.02 -9.97 0.68
C ASP A 77 5.86 -10.35 1.58
N LEU A 78 4.76 -10.78 0.97
CA LEU A 78 3.56 -11.16 1.68
C LEU A 78 3.32 -12.65 1.46
N ASP A 79 3.74 -13.45 2.44
CA ASP A 79 3.57 -14.91 2.38
C ASP A 79 4.16 -15.52 1.12
N GLY A 80 5.34 -15.07 0.75
CA GLY A 80 6.03 -15.62 -0.40
C GLY A 80 5.75 -14.90 -1.71
N GLU A 81 4.81 -13.99 -1.71
CA GLU A 81 4.51 -13.20 -2.90
C GLU A 81 5.11 -11.81 -2.78
N THR A 82 5.80 -11.40 -3.82
CA THR A 82 6.41 -10.08 -3.85
C THR A 82 5.45 -9.09 -4.49
N VAL A 83 5.17 -8.01 -3.77
CA VAL A 83 4.25 -6.97 -4.22
C VAL A 83 4.92 -5.62 -4.05
N SER A 84 4.68 -4.74 -4.99
CA SER A 84 5.16 -3.37 -4.91
C SER A 84 3.98 -2.43 -4.77
N PHE A 85 3.98 -1.63 -3.71
CA PHE A 85 2.97 -0.59 -3.54
C PHE A 85 3.59 0.75 -3.94
N THR A 86 2.93 1.49 -4.81
CA THR A 86 3.45 2.79 -5.21
C THR A 86 2.85 3.89 -4.36
N ALA A 87 3.69 4.84 -4.00
CA ALA A 87 3.29 5.99 -3.21
C ALA A 87 4.01 7.22 -3.75
N ASP A 88 3.58 8.41 -3.31
CA ASP A 88 4.13 9.62 -3.85
C ASP A 88 5.57 9.84 -3.39
N ARG A 89 5.81 9.67 -2.09
CA ARG A 89 7.15 9.84 -1.54
C ARG A 89 7.25 9.15 -0.20
N ALA A 90 8.47 8.78 0.16
CA ALA A 90 8.75 8.11 1.42
C ALA A 90 8.84 9.11 2.55
N GLY A 91 8.50 8.66 3.75
CA GLY A 91 8.72 9.40 4.98
C GLY A 91 9.69 8.66 5.87
N ASP A 92 9.64 8.99 7.15
CA ASP A 92 10.53 8.38 8.13
C ASP A 92 9.99 7.05 8.63
N VAL A 93 10.87 6.30 9.27
CA VAL A 93 10.48 5.09 10.00
C VAL A 93 10.21 5.50 11.44
N PHE A 94 9.04 5.10 11.94
CA PHE A 94 8.62 5.45 13.30
C PHE A 94 8.61 4.23 14.19
N ASP A 95 9.14 4.39 15.41
CA ASP A 95 8.99 3.38 16.47
C ASP A 95 7.79 3.76 17.31
N LEU A 96 6.74 2.95 17.24
CA LEU A 96 5.50 3.27 17.93
C LEU A 96 4.98 2.05 18.67
N ASP A 97 4.24 2.30 19.72
CA ASP A 97 3.62 1.25 20.51
C ASP A 97 2.33 0.83 19.81
N PRO A 98 2.25 -0.43 19.36
CA PRO A 98 1.03 -0.86 18.67
C PRO A 98 -0.24 -0.68 19.50
N GLU A 99 -0.11 -0.66 20.81
CA GLU A 99 -1.28 -0.46 21.66
C GLU A 99 -1.78 0.97 21.62
N SER A 100 -0.98 1.89 21.12
CA SER A 100 -1.41 3.27 20.93
C SER A 100 -2.19 3.49 19.65
N LEU A 101 -2.30 2.46 18.83
CA LEU A 101 -3.05 2.57 17.59
C LEU A 101 -4.54 2.68 17.90
N GLU A 102 -5.15 3.74 17.41
CA GLU A 102 -6.56 4.00 17.66
C GLU A 102 -7.39 3.55 16.47
N PRO A 103 -8.61 3.06 16.73
CA PRO A 103 -9.47 2.69 15.61
C PRO A 103 -9.78 3.91 14.77
N CYS A 104 -9.83 3.68 13.46
CA CYS A 104 -10.15 4.75 12.54
C CYS A 104 -11.64 5.07 12.65
N PRO A 105 -12.02 6.32 12.93
CA PRO A 105 -13.43 6.66 12.99
C PRO A 105 -14.05 6.52 11.61
N GLY A 106 -15.28 6.00 11.59
CA GLY A 106 -15.95 5.85 10.33
C GLY A 106 -17.17 4.96 10.44
N PRO A 107 -17.85 4.78 9.32
CA PRO A 107 -19.04 3.96 9.31
C PRO A 107 -18.74 2.47 9.47
N ALA A 108 -19.79 1.71 9.74
CA ALA A 108 -19.62 0.29 10.02
C ALA A 108 -19.00 -0.48 8.87
N ASP A 109 -19.19 -0.03 7.65
CA ASP A 109 -18.61 -0.71 6.51
C ASP A 109 -17.11 -0.47 6.42
N ALA A 110 -16.55 0.28 7.35
CA ALA A 110 -15.11 0.47 7.39
C ALA A 110 -14.38 -0.84 7.66
N GLU A 111 -15.05 -1.86 8.10
CA GLU A 111 -14.39 -3.16 8.27
C GLU A 111 -13.85 -3.68 6.95
N ALA A 112 -14.38 -3.22 5.83
CA ALA A 112 -13.83 -3.59 4.53
C ALA A 112 -12.62 -2.76 4.15
N SER A 113 -12.30 -1.75 4.95
CA SER A 113 -11.19 -0.86 4.67
C SER A 113 -9.86 -1.51 5.01
N PRO A 114 -8.81 -1.24 4.22
CA PRO A 114 -7.49 -1.74 4.55
C PRO A 114 -6.80 -0.96 5.66
N VAL A 115 -7.46 0.00 6.28
CA VAL A 115 -6.86 0.81 7.34
C VAL A 115 -7.04 0.10 8.67
N LEU A 116 -5.91 -0.20 9.33
CA LEU A 116 -5.93 -0.84 10.65
C LEU A 116 -6.30 0.14 11.75
N GLY A 117 -5.89 1.38 11.61
CA GLY A 117 -6.12 2.38 12.62
C GLY A 117 -5.28 3.59 12.34
N VAL A 118 -5.16 4.45 13.34
CA VAL A 118 -4.45 5.71 13.15
C VAL A 118 -3.63 6.01 14.39
N PHE A 119 -2.41 6.54 14.17
CA PHE A 119 -1.58 7.08 15.24
C PHE A 119 -1.66 8.59 15.21
N THR A 120 -1.74 9.18 16.41
CA THR A 120 -1.66 10.62 16.55
C THR A 120 -0.21 11.00 16.80
N LEU A 121 0.40 11.70 15.87
CA LEU A 121 1.79 12.11 15.95
C LEU A 121 1.88 13.63 16.01
N ASP A 122 3.06 14.12 16.39
CA ASP A 122 3.27 15.56 16.41
C ASP A 122 3.04 16.18 15.03
N CYS A 123 3.40 15.45 14.00
CA CYS A 123 3.27 15.94 12.63
C CYS A 123 1.88 15.72 12.04
N GLY A 124 0.96 15.07 12.79
CA GLY A 124 -0.39 14.83 12.32
C GLY A 124 -0.81 13.39 12.50
N LEU A 125 -1.85 13.01 11.80
CA LEU A 125 -2.38 11.66 11.90
C LEU A 125 -1.77 10.77 10.82
N MET A 126 -1.32 9.59 11.24
CA MET A 126 -0.78 8.60 10.31
C MET A 126 -1.71 7.40 10.29
N HIS A 127 -2.30 7.14 9.13
CA HIS A 127 -3.18 5.99 8.95
C HIS A 127 -2.35 4.76 8.62
N ILE A 128 -2.54 3.71 9.40
CA ILE A 128 -1.77 2.48 9.22
C ILE A 128 -2.56 1.54 8.33
N LEU A 129 -1.91 1.08 7.27
CA LEU A 129 -2.54 0.20 6.31
C LEU A 129 -2.15 -1.24 6.57
N ASP A 130 -3.06 -2.15 6.21
CA ASP A 130 -2.81 -3.58 6.27
C ASP A 130 -2.48 -4.04 4.85
N ALA A 131 -1.21 -4.37 4.61
CA ALA A 131 -0.76 -4.72 3.27
C ALA A 131 -1.54 -5.92 2.73
N ARG A 132 -1.82 -6.89 3.60
CA ARG A 132 -2.56 -8.06 3.19
C ARG A 132 -3.98 -7.71 2.79
N ALA A 133 -4.61 -6.82 3.54
CA ALA A 133 -5.98 -6.41 3.21
C ALA A 133 -6.03 -5.64 1.90
N LEU A 134 -4.98 -4.90 1.59
CA LEU A 134 -4.91 -4.20 0.31
C LEU A 134 -5.01 -5.20 -0.85
N LEU A 135 -4.37 -6.34 -0.71
CA LEU A 135 -4.40 -7.37 -1.74
C LEU A 135 -5.66 -8.20 -1.69
N ASP A 136 -6.09 -8.59 -0.50
CA ASP A 136 -7.24 -9.47 -0.36
C ASP A 136 -8.49 -8.84 -0.97
N THR A 137 -8.72 -7.59 -0.66
CA THR A 137 -9.88 -6.90 -1.22
C THR A 137 -9.77 -6.79 -2.73
N ALA A 138 -8.54 -6.67 -3.21
CA ALA A 138 -8.29 -6.55 -4.62
C ALA A 138 -8.52 -7.86 -5.35
N ALA A 139 -8.03 -8.95 -4.78
CA ALA A 139 -8.01 -10.24 -5.46
C ALA A 139 -9.36 -10.95 -5.38
N ARG A 140 -10.03 -10.78 -4.27
CA ARG A 140 -11.21 -11.61 -4.00
C ARG A 140 -12.30 -11.47 -5.04
N PRO A 141 -12.70 -10.27 -5.46
CA PRO A 141 -13.72 -10.16 -6.52
C PRO A 141 -13.27 -10.81 -7.81
N ASP A 142 -12.01 -10.66 -8.14
CA ASP A 142 -11.50 -11.22 -9.39
C ASP A 142 -11.49 -12.73 -9.33
N GLU A 143 -11.10 -13.29 -8.22
CA GLU A 143 -11.10 -14.73 -8.05
C GLU A 143 -12.51 -15.28 -8.17
N THR A 144 -13.45 -14.59 -7.60
CA THR A 144 -14.83 -15.02 -7.66
C THR A 144 -15.31 -15.09 -9.10
N ARG A 145 -14.94 -14.09 -9.89
CA ARG A 145 -15.36 -14.06 -11.26
C ARG A 145 -14.62 -15.09 -12.11
N THR A 146 -13.33 -15.22 -11.86
CA THR A 146 -12.54 -16.11 -12.68
C THR A 146 -12.80 -17.57 -12.37
N SER A 147 -13.24 -17.84 -11.18
CA SER A 147 -13.53 -19.23 -10.81
C SER A 147 -14.76 -19.74 -11.52
N THR A 148 -15.49 -18.89 -12.13
CA THR A 148 -16.69 -19.29 -12.88
C THR A 148 -16.35 -19.73 -14.27
#